data_faff570cd133216e6cab3adf0581aee6
#
_entry.id   faff570cd133216e6cab3adf0581aee6
#
_cell.length_a   1.000
_cell.length_b   1.000
_cell.length_c   1.000
_cell.angle_alpha   90.00
_cell.angle_beta   90.00
_cell.angle_gamma   90.00
#
_symmetry.space_group_name_H-M   'P 1'
#
loop_
_entity.id
_entity.type
_entity.pdbx_description
1 polymer ?
#
loop_
_entity_poly.entity_id
_entity_poly.type
_entity_poly.pdbx_seq_one_letter_code
_entity_poly.pdbx_strand_id
1 'polypeptide(L)'
;RPQPLAIDLELDCEGTPSETADHITKTVDYARVTEQIVELGETQDCALLETLTEKILEMLFTEFPVAKVSLWLRKLAPPLSQMTGSVGVKVERNRMAHQPQQTDPAPSLFLAQQLRRLPKGRALDVAAGSGRHALYLASHGFQVDAIDRDEQAMVQLAATAKQRNLPNLTVQTVDLERKTMERPEFPTQKYDVIIVFFYLHRALFSSLIDSLKPNGILLYETFTIDNYLRHHHPRRWEFCLAHNELLRLTSTLHVLAYDESEHDGGYGPGSVFTARLAAQQSGPSSLLHT
;
A
#
# COMPACT_ATOMS: atom_id res chain seq x y z
N ARG A 1 11.83 23.95 -9.90
CA ARG A 1 13.06 24.11 -10.71
C ARG A 1 14.13 23.22 -10.13
N PRO A 2 14.95 22.52 -10.96
CA PRO A 2 16.13 21.80 -10.49
C PRO A 2 17.02 22.70 -9.64
N GLN A 3 17.52 22.18 -8.53
CA GLN A 3 18.42 22.91 -7.61
C GLN A 3 19.69 22.10 -7.40
N PRO A 4 20.87 22.72 -7.33
CA PRO A 4 22.10 22.02 -7.05
C PRO A 4 22.08 21.48 -5.61
N LEU A 5 22.37 20.19 -5.49
CA LEU A 5 22.51 19.50 -4.21
C LEU A 5 23.97 19.15 -3.96
N ALA A 6 24.37 19.14 -2.71
CA ALA A 6 25.64 18.56 -2.26
C ALA A 6 25.36 17.38 -1.34
N ILE A 7 26.17 16.34 -1.50
CA ILE A 7 26.07 15.12 -0.71
C ILE A 7 27.44 14.82 -0.13
N ASP A 8 27.51 14.70 1.20
CA ASP A 8 28.64 14.12 1.90
C ASP A 8 28.21 12.76 2.42
N LEU A 9 29.02 11.73 2.15
CA LEU A 9 28.69 10.34 2.41
C LEU A 9 29.86 9.64 3.09
N GLU A 10 29.60 9.00 4.23
CA GLU A 10 30.51 8.10 4.91
C GLU A 10 29.86 6.70 4.99
N LEU A 11 30.60 5.67 4.59
CA LEU A 11 30.15 4.29 4.52
C LEU A 11 31.03 3.39 5.37
N ASP A 12 30.44 2.73 6.37
CA ASP A 12 31.10 1.62 7.06
C ASP A 12 30.72 0.31 6.36
N CYS A 13 31.69 -0.38 5.79
CA CYS A 13 31.48 -1.62 5.06
C CYS A 13 31.40 -2.82 6.00
N GLU A 14 30.66 -3.86 5.59
CA GLU A 14 30.63 -5.15 6.29
C GLU A 14 31.94 -5.90 6.03
N GLY A 15 32.62 -6.30 7.11
CA GLY A 15 33.84 -7.09 7.07
C GLY A 15 35.07 -6.38 7.56
N THR A 16 35.96 -7.11 8.21
CA THR A 16 37.31 -6.62 8.57
C THR A 16 38.19 -6.59 7.33
N PRO A 17 38.98 -5.52 7.11
CA PRO A 17 40.00 -5.52 6.08
C PRO A 17 40.96 -6.68 6.37
N SER A 18 40.93 -7.73 5.60
CA SER A 18 41.91 -8.80 5.65
C SER A 18 43.19 -8.26 5.05
N GLU A 19 44.30 -8.30 5.78
CA GLU A 19 45.61 -7.78 5.40
C GLU A 19 46.20 -8.38 4.10
N THR A 20 45.48 -9.26 3.41
CA THR A 20 45.99 -10.00 2.27
C THR A 20 45.25 -9.84 0.94
N ALA A 21 44.29 -8.92 0.81
CA ALA A 21 43.50 -8.81 -0.43
C ALA A 21 43.20 -7.36 -0.80
N ASP A 22 44.15 -6.74 -1.50
CA ASP A 22 43.97 -5.50 -2.24
C ASP A 22 43.17 -5.73 -3.53
N HIS A 23 41.92 -6.21 -3.37
CA HIS A 23 40.98 -6.41 -4.47
C HIS A 23 39.75 -5.52 -4.30
N ILE A 24 39.53 -4.65 -5.28
CA ILE A 24 38.40 -3.73 -5.38
C ILE A 24 37.03 -4.43 -5.28
N THR A 25 36.99 -5.72 -5.62
CA THR A 25 35.77 -6.56 -5.54
C THR A 25 35.31 -6.88 -4.12
N LYS A 26 36.11 -6.57 -3.11
CA LYS A 26 35.80 -6.82 -1.68
C LYS A 26 35.46 -5.53 -0.90
N THR A 27 35.45 -4.39 -1.57
CA THR A 27 35.06 -3.11 -1.00
C THR A 27 33.91 -2.50 -1.79
N VAL A 28 33.31 -1.44 -1.27
CA VAL A 28 32.27 -0.70 -1.97
C VAL A 28 32.89 0.10 -3.09
N ASP A 29 32.40 -0.10 -4.32
CA ASP A 29 32.77 0.69 -5.48
C ASP A 29 32.11 2.08 -5.41
N TYR A 30 32.91 3.09 -5.00
CA TYR A 30 32.36 4.45 -4.84
C TYR A 30 32.00 5.11 -6.18
N ALA A 31 32.57 4.67 -7.31
CA ALA A 31 32.20 5.19 -8.62
C ALA A 31 30.76 4.78 -8.93
N ARG A 32 30.46 3.49 -8.73
CA ARG A 32 29.08 2.96 -8.89
C ARG A 32 28.11 3.60 -7.88
N VAL A 33 28.51 3.79 -6.62
CA VAL A 33 27.70 4.51 -5.62
C VAL A 33 27.36 5.91 -6.11
N THR A 34 28.39 6.65 -6.61
CA THR A 34 28.20 8.01 -7.10
C THR A 34 27.27 8.08 -8.30
N GLU A 35 27.45 7.18 -9.28
CA GLU A 35 26.59 7.10 -10.46
C GLU A 35 25.14 6.87 -10.10
N GLN A 36 24.84 5.94 -9.20
CA GLN A 36 23.48 5.66 -8.76
C GLN A 36 22.84 6.80 -7.95
N ILE A 37 23.61 7.49 -7.12
CA ILE A 37 23.13 8.66 -6.40
C ILE A 37 22.78 9.79 -7.38
N VAL A 38 23.62 10.03 -8.39
CA VAL A 38 23.37 11.04 -9.43
C VAL A 38 22.11 10.67 -10.23
N GLU A 39 21.99 9.41 -10.66
CA GLU A 39 20.81 8.92 -11.36
C GLU A 39 19.53 9.11 -10.55
N LEU A 40 19.54 8.77 -9.26
CA LEU A 40 18.42 9.03 -8.36
C LEU A 40 18.08 10.53 -8.26
N GLY A 41 19.09 11.39 -8.14
CA GLY A 41 18.89 12.83 -8.03
C GLY A 41 18.36 13.48 -9.31
N GLU A 42 18.69 12.92 -10.48
CA GLU A 42 18.28 13.44 -11.79
C GLU A 42 16.95 12.89 -12.27
N THR A 43 16.62 11.64 -11.91
CA THR A 43 15.40 10.95 -12.39
C THR A 43 14.21 11.07 -11.47
N GLN A 44 14.44 11.37 -10.18
CA GLN A 44 13.39 11.40 -9.16
C GLN A 44 12.99 12.83 -8.80
N ASP A 45 11.75 13.19 -9.10
CA ASP A 45 11.14 14.44 -8.61
C ASP A 45 10.76 14.30 -7.13
N CYS A 46 11.68 14.69 -6.23
CA CYS A 46 11.44 14.67 -4.79
C CYS A 46 11.16 16.09 -4.29
N ALA A 47 9.99 16.31 -3.73
CA ALA A 47 9.62 17.61 -3.14
C ALA A 47 10.42 17.91 -1.86
N LEU A 48 10.77 16.86 -1.10
CA LEU A 48 11.48 16.95 0.18
C LEU A 48 12.84 16.29 0.11
N LEU A 49 13.85 16.91 0.78
CA LEU A 49 15.19 16.32 0.92
C LEU A 49 15.15 15.02 1.72
N GLU A 50 14.27 14.92 2.70
CA GLU A 50 14.04 13.74 3.52
C GLU A 50 13.65 12.55 2.65
N THR A 51 12.76 12.73 1.68
CA THR A 51 12.34 11.67 0.76
C THR A 51 13.50 11.19 -0.13
N LEU A 52 14.30 12.09 -0.65
CA LEU A 52 15.49 11.74 -1.43
C LEU A 52 16.53 11.03 -0.55
N THR A 53 16.71 11.48 0.69
CA THR A 53 17.59 10.86 1.68
C THR A 53 17.22 9.41 1.93
N GLU A 54 15.95 9.11 2.17
CA GLU A 54 15.49 7.73 2.43
C GLU A 54 15.68 6.83 1.18
N LYS A 55 15.42 7.34 -0.02
CA LYS A 55 15.67 6.59 -1.26
C LYS A 55 17.16 6.27 -1.48
N ILE A 56 18.05 7.23 -1.18
CA ILE A 56 19.50 6.99 -1.25
C ILE A 56 19.91 5.91 -0.22
N LEU A 57 19.41 5.99 1.01
CA LEU A 57 19.71 5.00 2.04
C LEU A 57 19.21 3.61 1.65
N GLU A 58 17.99 3.50 1.11
CA GLU A 58 17.40 2.24 0.62
C GLU A 58 18.27 1.61 -0.49
N MET A 59 18.69 2.41 -1.48
CA MET A 59 19.56 1.97 -2.56
C MET A 59 20.91 1.49 -1.99
N LEU A 60 21.55 2.27 -1.09
CA LEU A 60 22.84 1.93 -0.51
C LEU A 60 22.79 0.61 0.28
N PHE A 61 21.78 0.41 1.11
CA PHE A 61 21.66 -0.81 1.88
C PHE A 61 21.18 -2.04 1.05
N THR A 62 20.51 -1.81 -0.07
CA THR A 62 20.06 -2.89 -0.95
C THR A 62 21.17 -3.38 -1.88
N GLU A 63 21.93 -2.45 -2.48
CA GLU A 63 22.86 -2.79 -3.55
C GLU A 63 24.31 -2.92 -3.11
N PHE A 64 24.67 -2.42 -1.93
CA PHE A 64 26.05 -2.43 -1.45
C PHE A 64 26.18 -3.10 -0.07
N PRO A 65 27.33 -3.78 0.20
CA PRO A 65 27.60 -4.43 1.49
C PRO A 65 28.01 -3.38 2.56
N VAL A 66 27.10 -2.47 2.89
CA VAL A 66 27.34 -1.38 3.83
C VAL A 66 26.66 -1.69 5.16
N ALA A 67 27.38 -1.60 6.26
CA ALA A 67 26.88 -1.82 7.62
C ALA A 67 26.26 -0.56 8.23
N LYS A 68 26.86 0.61 7.93
CA LYS A 68 26.42 1.91 8.44
C LYS A 68 26.61 2.98 7.38
N VAL A 69 25.68 3.93 7.32
CA VAL A 69 25.71 5.10 6.44
C VAL A 69 25.56 6.37 7.27
N SER A 70 26.47 7.33 7.08
CA SER A 70 26.28 8.73 7.49
C SER A 70 26.15 9.57 6.22
N LEU A 71 24.98 10.18 6.03
CA LEU A 71 24.60 10.94 4.84
C LEU A 71 24.23 12.37 5.24
N TRP A 72 24.83 13.35 4.57
CA TRP A 72 24.45 14.76 4.68
C TRP A 72 24.08 15.32 3.31
N LEU A 73 22.78 15.48 3.06
CA LEU A 73 22.21 16.01 1.82
C LEU A 73 21.83 17.48 1.99
N ARG A 74 22.36 18.37 1.14
CA ARG A 74 22.18 19.82 1.27
C ARG A 74 21.74 20.47 -0.05
N LYS A 75 20.84 21.47 0.04
CA LYS A 75 20.58 22.44 -1.03
C LYS A 75 21.63 23.56 -0.93
N LEU A 76 22.40 23.76 -2.00
CA LEU A 76 23.46 24.77 -2.02
C LEU A 76 22.91 26.20 -2.19
N ALA A 77 21.77 26.36 -2.81
CA ALA A 77 21.09 27.63 -3.02
C ALA A 77 19.62 27.54 -2.64
N PRO A 78 19.28 27.48 -1.34
CA PRO A 78 17.88 27.45 -0.92
C PRO A 78 17.18 28.77 -1.30
N PRO A 79 15.92 28.75 -1.76
CA PRO A 79 15.20 29.96 -2.16
C PRO A 79 14.68 30.75 -0.95
N LEU A 80 15.56 31.07 -0.01
CA LEU A 80 15.26 31.76 1.23
C LEU A 80 16.09 33.07 1.26
N SER A 81 15.45 34.21 1.06
CA SER A 81 16.08 35.51 0.95
C SER A 81 16.86 35.98 2.20
N GLN A 82 16.72 35.34 3.32
CA GLN A 82 17.33 35.65 4.60
C GLN A 82 18.45 34.70 5.03
N MET A 83 18.76 33.67 4.24
CA MET A 83 19.80 32.69 4.56
C MET A 83 21.00 32.80 3.61
N THR A 84 22.18 33.00 4.19
CA THR A 84 23.46 32.80 3.51
C THR A 84 24.01 31.43 3.91
N GLY A 85 24.02 30.48 2.95
CA GLY A 85 24.54 29.13 3.17
C GLY A 85 23.64 28.00 2.65
N SER A 86 23.99 26.77 2.98
CA SER A 86 23.24 25.57 2.59
C SER A 86 22.27 25.11 3.68
N VAL A 87 21.14 24.54 3.29
CA VAL A 87 20.18 23.89 4.18
C VAL A 87 20.11 22.43 3.79
N GLY A 88 20.08 21.53 4.78
CA GLY A 88 20.10 20.11 4.47
C GLY A 88 19.63 19.21 5.62
N VAL A 89 19.58 17.93 5.29
CA VAL A 89 19.26 16.85 6.20
C VAL A 89 20.51 16.02 6.43
N LYS A 90 20.84 15.78 7.71
CA LYS A 90 21.93 14.88 8.09
C LYS A 90 21.31 13.68 8.82
N VAL A 91 21.63 12.48 8.35
CA VAL A 91 21.15 11.23 8.93
C VAL A 91 22.30 10.25 9.14
N GLU A 92 22.17 9.43 10.14
CA GLU A 92 23.04 8.29 10.40
C GLU A 92 22.16 7.05 10.58
N ARG A 93 22.45 5.98 9.83
CA ARG A 93 21.67 4.73 9.83
C ARG A 93 22.60 3.53 9.81
N ASN A 94 22.28 2.51 10.60
CA ASN A 94 22.89 1.20 10.55
C ASN A 94 22.03 0.26 9.74
N ARG A 95 22.62 -0.73 9.05
CA ARG A 95 21.87 -1.77 8.32
C ARG A 95 20.84 -2.49 9.20
N MET A 96 21.18 -2.82 10.46
CA MET A 96 20.25 -3.43 11.40
C MET A 96 19.09 -2.50 11.80
N ALA A 97 19.32 -1.19 11.84
CA ALA A 97 18.31 -0.18 12.10
C ALA A 97 17.59 0.26 10.82
N HIS A 98 18.25 0.03 9.68
CA HIS A 98 17.73 0.21 8.34
C HIS A 98 17.34 -1.14 7.69
N GLN A 99 17.14 -2.21 8.46
CA GLN A 99 16.11 -3.12 7.98
C GLN A 99 14.93 -2.19 7.74
N PRO A 100 14.43 -2.12 6.46
CA PRO A 100 13.22 -1.38 6.26
C PRO A 100 12.34 -1.94 7.35
N GLN A 101 12.00 -1.15 8.35
CA GLN A 101 10.73 -1.37 8.97
C GLN A 101 9.88 -1.43 7.72
N GLN A 102 9.54 -2.64 7.30
CA GLN A 102 8.33 -2.84 6.54
C GLN A 102 7.27 -2.23 7.46
N THR A 103 7.24 -0.90 7.46
CA THR A 103 6.03 -0.19 7.76
C THR A 103 5.19 -0.68 6.63
N ASP A 104 4.44 -1.73 6.93
CA ASP A 104 3.38 -2.15 6.05
C ASP A 104 2.76 -0.90 5.53
N PRO A 105 2.56 -0.79 4.23
CA PRO A 105 1.83 0.33 3.72
C PRO A 105 0.57 0.39 4.57
N ALA A 106 0.40 1.50 5.30
CA ALA A 106 -0.67 1.65 6.27
C ALA A 106 -1.99 1.25 5.59
N PRO A 107 -2.90 0.57 6.29
CA PRO A 107 -4.21 0.27 5.73
C PRO A 107 -4.88 1.57 5.31
N SER A 108 -5.84 1.50 4.38
CA SER A 108 -6.69 2.66 4.09
C SER A 108 -7.20 3.25 5.41
N LEU A 109 -7.15 4.58 5.51
CA LEU A 109 -7.68 5.30 6.67
C LEU A 109 -9.15 4.92 6.91
N PHE A 110 -9.90 4.70 5.82
CA PHE A 110 -11.29 4.26 5.90
C PHE A 110 -11.42 2.90 6.60
N LEU A 111 -10.60 1.90 6.25
CA LEU A 111 -10.60 0.62 6.95
C LEU A 111 -10.28 0.79 8.45
N ALA A 112 -9.25 1.57 8.77
CA ALA A 112 -8.86 1.81 10.16
C ALA A 112 -9.98 2.48 10.98
N GLN A 113 -10.70 3.45 10.41
CA GLN A 113 -11.84 4.11 11.03
C GLN A 113 -13.02 3.16 11.27
N GLN A 114 -13.28 2.24 10.35
CA GLN A 114 -14.39 1.29 10.47
C GLN A 114 -14.08 0.07 11.35
N LEU A 115 -12.82 -0.20 11.67
CA LEU A 115 -12.38 -1.43 12.34
C LEU A 115 -13.20 -1.81 13.58
N ARG A 116 -13.56 -0.81 14.40
CA ARG A 116 -14.33 -1.02 15.65
C ARG A 116 -15.78 -1.46 15.41
N ARG A 117 -16.31 -1.21 14.21
CA ARG A 117 -17.69 -1.59 13.80
C ARG A 117 -17.73 -2.97 13.16
N LEU A 118 -16.58 -3.50 12.71
CA LEU A 118 -16.55 -4.78 12.02
C LEU A 118 -16.85 -5.93 12.99
N PRO A 119 -17.80 -6.82 12.64
CA PRO A 119 -18.02 -8.03 13.40
C PRO A 119 -16.77 -8.91 13.36
N LYS A 120 -16.32 -9.39 14.51
CA LYS A 120 -15.20 -10.32 14.58
C LYS A 120 -15.58 -11.64 13.94
N GLY A 121 -14.65 -12.21 13.17
CA GLY A 121 -14.87 -13.48 12.51
C GLY A 121 -14.05 -13.63 11.24
N ARG A 122 -14.66 -14.15 10.18
CA ARG A 122 -13.97 -14.40 8.91
C ARG A 122 -14.11 -13.22 7.96
N ALA A 123 -12.97 -12.74 7.47
CA ALA A 123 -12.91 -11.65 6.50
C ALA A 123 -12.40 -12.15 5.14
N LEU A 124 -12.89 -11.54 4.06
CA LEU A 124 -12.38 -11.71 2.70
C LEU A 124 -11.77 -10.39 2.23
N ASP A 125 -10.51 -10.42 1.80
CA ASP A 125 -9.85 -9.30 1.11
C ASP A 125 -9.79 -9.60 -0.38
N VAL A 126 -10.56 -8.85 -1.16
CA VAL A 126 -10.73 -9.05 -2.61
C VAL A 126 -9.81 -8.13 -3.38
N ALA A 127 -9.00 -8.68 -4.29
CA ALA A 127 -7.93 -7.97 -4.98
C ALA A 127 -6.94 -7.37 -3.98
N ALA A 128 -6.41 -8.24 -3.10
CA ALA A 128 -5.62 -7.86 -1.94
C ALA A 128 -4.28 -7.19 -2.29
N GLY A 129 -3.76 -7.37 -3.52
CA GLY A 129 -2.47 -6.86 -3.96
C GLY A 129 -1.35 -7.29 -3.02
N SER A 130 -0.56 -6.33 -2.50
CA SER A 130 0.49 -6.61 -1.50
C SER A 130 -0.03 -7.07 -0.13
N GLY A 131 -1.35 -7.08 0.08
CA GLY A 131 -1.99 -7.61 1.30
C GLY A 131 -1.99 -6.67 2.51
N ARG A 132 -1.76 -5.37 2.34
CA ARG A 132 -1.72 -4.41 3.46
C ARG A 132 -2.97 -4.45 4.35
N HIS A 133 -4.15 -4.62 3.75
CA HIS A 133 -5.41 -4.70 4.46
C HIS A 133 -5.60 -6.08 5.10
N ALA A 134 -5.24 -7.16 4.39
CA ALA A 134 -5.28 -8.53 4.91
C ALA A 134 -4.38 -8.69 6.15
N LEU A 135 -3.14 -8.20 6.09
CA LEU A 135 -2.20 -8.20 7.23
C LEU A 135 -2.76 -7.40 8.41
N TYR A 136 -3.33 -6.24 8.13
CA TYR A 136 -3.95 -5.40 9.15
C TYR A 136 -5.12 -6.10 9.85
N LEU A 137 -6.05 -6.68 9.11
CA LEU A 137 -7.18 -7.43 9.70
C LEU A 137 -6.70 -8.66 10.47
N ALA A 138 -5.74 -9.42 9.92
CA ALA A 138 -5.19 -10.60 10.59
C ALA A 138 -4.52 -10.25 11.91
N SER A 139 -3.74 -9.17 11.98
CA SER A 139 -3.12 -8.68 13.22
C SER A 139 -4.14 -8.21 14.27
N HIS A 140 -5.36 -7.88 13.83
CA HIS A 140 -6.49 -7.54 14.70
C HIS A 140 -7.40 -8.73 15.02
N GLY A 141 -6.96 -9.96 14.74
CA GLY A 141 -7.63 -11.19 15.17
C GLY A 141 -8.76 -11.67 14.27
N PHE A 142 -8.85 -11.17 13.02
CA PHE A 142 -9.77 -11.73 12.02
C PHE A 142 -9.14 -12.99 11.40
N GLN A 143 -10.00 -13.94 11.00
CA GLN A 143 -9.62 -15.03 10.09
C GLN A 143 -9.72 -14.49 8.66
N VAL A 144 -8.61 -14.31 7.97
CA VAL A 144 -8.59 -13.60 6.69
C VAL A 144 -8.32 -14.55 5.54
N ASP A 145 -9.19 -14.53 4.52
CA ASP A 145 -8.93 -15.09 3.21
C ASP A 145 -8.55 -13.92 2.28
N ALA A 146 -7.33 -13.87 1.77
CA ALA A 146 -6.86 -12.85 0.82
C ALA A 146 -6.75 -13.45 -0.57
N ILE A 147 -7.34 -12.79 -1.57
CA ILE A 147 -7.32 -13.26 -2.96
C ILE A 147 -6.86 -12.14 -3.91
N ASP A 148 -5.99 -12.49 -4.85
CA ASP A 148 -5.56 -11.63 -5.95
C ASP A 148 -5.14 -12.48 -7.15
N ARG A 149 -5.10 -11.89 -8.35
CA ARG A 149 -4.59 -12.56 -9.55
C ARG A 149 -3.07 -12.58 -9.65
N ASP A 150 -2.39 -11.67 -8.93
CA ASP A 150 -0.94 -11.56 -8.93
C ASP A 150 -0.33 -12.64 -8.03
N GLU A 151 0.16 -13.71 -8.65
CA GLU A 151 0.79 -14.83 -7.96
C GLU A 151 2.02 -14.39 -7.14
N GLN A 152 2.82 -13.45 -7.66
CA GLN A 152 4.04 -13.00 -6.97
C GLN A 152 3.66 -12.23 -5.69
N ALA A 153 2.68 -11.34 -5.78
CA ALA A 153 2.15 -10.63 -4.62
C ALA A 153 1.58 -11.60 -3.57
N MET A 154 0.86 -12.64 -4.00
CA MET A 154 0.30 -13.65 -3.10
C MET A 154 1.37 -14.48 -2.42
N VAL A 155 2.43 -14.89 -3.13
CA VAL A 155 3.59 -15.60 -2.53
C VAL A 155 4.29 -14.72 -1.49
N GLN A 156 4.48 -13.44 -1.79
CA GLN A 156 5.12 -12.50 -0.89
C GLN A 156 4.27 -12.21 0.35
N LEU A 157 2.95 -12.08 0.18
CA LEU A 157 1.99 -11.93 1.29
C LEU A 157 2.02 -13.14 2.22
N ALA A 158 2.03 -14.36 1.67
CA ALA A 158 2.11 -15.59 2.46
C ALA A 158 3.42 -15.67 3.26
N ALA A 159 4.55 -15.28 2.65
CA ALA A 159 5.84 -15.21 3.33
C ALA A 159 5.83 -14.19 4.48
N THR A 160 5.27 -12.99 4.24
CA THR A 160 5.12 -11.94 5.25
C THR A 160 4.21 -12.38 6.40
N ALA A 161 3.08 -13.04 6.10
CA ALA A 161 2.19 -13.58 7.13
C ALA A 161 2.90 -14.61 8.02
N LYS A 162 3.69 -15.50 7.43
CA LYS A 162 4.50 -16.48 8.16
C LYS A 162 5.55 -15.80 9.06
N GLN A 163 6.26 -14.81 8.52
CA GLN A 163 7.29 -14.05 9.27
C GLN A 163 6.69 -13.34 10.50
N ARG A 164 5.44 -12.88 10.41
CA ARG A 164 4.73 -12.16 11.47
C ARG A 164 3.91 -13.06 12.40
N ASN A 165 4.01 -14.37 12.25
CA ASN A 165 3.20 -15.32 13.00
C ASN A 165 1.69 -15.02 12.92
N LEU A 166 1.18 -14.84 11.70
CA LEU A 166 -0.24 -14.64 11.41
C LEU A 166 -0.85 -15.91 10.77
N PRO A 167 -1.05 -17.00 11.53
CA PRO A 167 -1.59 -18.26 11.01
C PRO A 167 -3.08 -18.15 10.58
N ASN A 168 -3.73 -17.05 10.96
CA ASN A 168 -5.10 -16.70 10.64
C ASN A 168 -5.25 -15.99 9.29
N LEU A 169 -4.19 -15.87 8.49
CA LEU A 169 -4.23 -15.34 7.13
C LEU A 169 -3.99 -16.47 6.13
N THR A 170 -4.98 -16.71 5.27
CA THR A 170 -4.90 -17.64 4.13
C THR A 170 -4.82 -16.83 2.83
N VAL A 171 -3.95 -17.22 1.93
CA VAL A 171 -3.70 -16.51 0.68
C VAL A 171 -3.99 -17.42 -0.51
N GLN A 172 -4.67 -16.91 -1.54
CA GLN A 172 -4.99 -17.68 -2.73
C GLN A 172 -4.89 -16.83 -3.99
N THR A 173 -4.23 -17.36 -5.03
CA THR A 173 -4.20 -16.74 -6.35
C THR A 173 -5.50 -17.04 -7.09
N VAL A 174 -6.28 -16.00 -7.41
CA VAL A 174 -7.58 -16.10 -8.08
C VAL A 174 -7.72 -14.98 -9.10
N ASP A 175 -7.93 -15.34 -10.36
CA ASP A 175 -8.28 -14.37 -11.41
C ASP A 175 -9.81 -14.21 -11.48
N LEU A 176 -10.30 -13.10 -10.93
CA LEU A 176 -11.72 -12.75 -10.86
C LEU A 176 -12.28 -12.23 -12.20
N GLU A 177 -11.43 -11.98 -13.19
CA GLU A 177 -11.81 -11.43 -14.51
C GLU A 177 -11.77 -12.49 -15.63
N ARG A 178 -11.57 -13.75 -15.30
CA ARG A 178 -11.51 -14.85 -16.28
C ARG A 178 -12.79 -14.96 -17.10
N LYS A 179 -12.70 -14.78 -18.39
CA LYS A 179 -13.83 -14.82 -19.35
C LYS A 179 -14.52 -16.18 -19.48
N THR A 180 -13.91 -17.24 -18.95
CA THR A 180 -14.37 -18.65 -19.10
C THR A 180 -15.17 -19.14 -17.90
N MET A 181 -15.31 -18.38 -16.84
CA MET A 181 -16.15 -18.74 -15.70
C MET A 181 -17.47 -17.96 -15.75
N GLU A 182 -18.56 -18.69 -15.74
CA GLU A 182 -19.80 -18.22 -15.18
C GLU A 182 -19.46 -17.66 -13.81
N ARG A 183 -19.82 -16.42 -13.51
CA ARG A 183 -19.58 -15.63 -12.28
C ARG A 183 -18.64 -16.30 -11.26
N PRO A 184 -17.57 -15.63 -10.80
CA PRO A 184 -16.75 -16.17 -9.72
C PRO A 184 -17.67 -16.47 -8.53
N GLU A 185 -17.85 -17.76 -8.24
CA GLU A 185 -18.70 -18.19 -7.14
C GLU A 185 -17.91 -18.13 -5.84
N PHE A 186 -18.25 -17.18 -5.01
CA PHE A 186 -17.85 -17.21 -3.61
C PHE A 186 -18.83 -18.09 -2.82
N PRO A 187 -18.36 -18.79 -1.78
CA PRO A 187 -19.26 -19.52 -0.89
C PRO A 187 -20.28 -18.58 -0.24
N THR A 188 -21.58 -18.92 -0.34
CA THR A 188 -22.66 -18.13 0.27
C THR A 188 -22.52 -18.08 1.78
N GLN A 189 -22.85 -16.92 2.38
CA GLN A 189 -22.91 -16.69 3.83
C GLN A 189 -21.68 -17.19 4.60
N LYS A 190 -20.49 -16.96 4.03
CA LYS A 190 -19.22 -17.40 4.63
C LYS A 190 -18.54 -16.33 5.46
N TYR A 191 -18.68 -15.06 5.07
CA TYR A 191 -17.86 -13.97 5.59
C TYR A 191 -18.65 -13.03 6.50
N ASP A 192 -18.05 -12.70 7.62
CA ASP A 192 -18.52 -11.68 8.54
C ASP A 192 -18.16 -10.28 8.02
N VAL A 193 -17.04 -10.20 7.27
CA VAL A 193 -16.53 -8.96 6.66
C VAL A 193 -16.04 -9.26 5.26
N ILE A 194 -16.37 -8.40 4.29
CA ILE A 194 -15.75 -8.40 2.96
C ILE A 194 -15.19 -7.01 2.74
N ILE A 195 -13.93 -6.92 2.32
CA ILE A 195 -13.28 -5.67 1.97
C ILE A 195 -12.82 -5.68 0.53
N VAL A 196 -13.01 -4.54 -0.16
CA VAL A 196 -12.57 -4.31 -1.53
C VAL A 196 -12.01 -2.90 -1.62
N PHE A 197 -10.71 -2.77 -1.93
CA PHE A 197 -10.03 -1.48 -2.01
C PHE A 197 -9.36 -1.29 -3.37
N PHE A 198 -9.70 -0.19 -4.05
CA PHE A 198 -9.11 0.24 -5.33
C PHE A 198 -9.24 -0.80 -6.45
N TYR A 199 -10.29 -1.59 -6.39
CA TYR A 199 -10.66 -2.57 -7.40
C TYR A 199 -12.14 -2.41 -7.76
N LEU A 200 -12.49 -2.49 -9.05
CA LEU A 200 -13.87 -2.40 -9.50
C LEU A 200 -14.16 -3.48 -10.54
N HIS A 201 -14.99 -4.45 -10.17
CA HIS A 201 -15.56 -5.41 -11.09
C HIS A 201 -17.06 -5.58 -10.80
N ARG A 202 -17.88 -4.92 -11.63
CA ARG A 202 -19.33 -4.77 -11.39
C ARG A 202 -20.07 -6.12 -11.28
N ALA A 203 -19.64 -7.12 -12.06
CA ALA A 203 -20.25 -8.45 -12.04
C ALA A 203 -20.09 -9.20 -10.71
N LEU A 204 -19.14 -8.80 -9.86
CA LEU A 204 -18.90 -9.46 -8.57
C LEU A 204 -19.89 -9.06 -7.47
N PHE A 205 -20.54 -7.91 -7.57
CA PHE A 205 -21.33 -7.38 -6.45
C PHE A 205 -22.36 -8.34 -5.92
N SER A 206 -23.12 -9.02 -6.79
CA SER A 206 -24.10 -10.01 -6.33
C SER A 206 -23.44 -11.16 -5.55
N SER A 207 -22.34 -11.73 -6.07
CA SER A 207 -21.64 -12.84 -5.41
C SER A 207 -21.00 -12.42 -4.10
N LEU A 208 -20.46 -11.17 -4.01
CA LEU A 208 -19.93 -10.64 -2.77
C LEU A 208 -21.01 -10.45 -1.71
N ILE A 209 -22.17 -9.91 -2.10
CA ILE A 209 -23.32 -9.72 -1.21
C ILE A 209 -23.87 -11.08 -0.72
N ASP A 210 -24.01 -12.06 -1.62
CA ASP A 210 -24.46 -13.41 -1.27
C ASP A 210 -23.48 -14.14 -0.34
N SER A 211 -22.20 -13.76 -0.36
CA SER A 211 -21.15 -14.35 0.48
C SER A 211 -21.10 -13.75 1.89
N LEU A 212 -21.77 -12.63 2.12
CA LEU A 212 -21.89 -12.05 3.45
C LEU A 212 -22.85 -12.90 4.30
N LYS A 213 -22.47 -13.17 5.53
CA LYS A 213 -23.38 -13.70 6.54
C LYS A 213 -24.46 -12.67 6.88
N PRO A 214 -25.58 -13.09 7.47
CA PRO A 214 -26.50 -12.16 8.12
C PRO A 214 -25.76 -11.25 9.10
N ASN A 215 -26.01 -9.93 9.02
CA ASN A 215 -25.28 -8.87 9.73
C ASN A 215 -23.81 -8.69 9.34
N GLY A 216 -23.31 -9.39 8.33
CA GLY A 216 -21.98 -9.19 7.78
C GLY A 216 -21.83 -7.82 7.12
N ILE A 217 -20.62 -7.27 7.07
CA ILE A 217 -20.34 -5.93 6.58
C ILE A 217 -19.47 -5.99 5.33
N LEU A 218 -19.88 -5.24 4.29
CA LEU A 218 -19.07 -4.92 3.13
C LEU A 218 -18.43 -3.55 3.36
N LEU A 219 -17.09 -3.49 3.27
CA LEU A 219 -16.35 -2.24 3.11
C LEU A 219 -15.86 -2.15 1.67
N TYR A 220 -16.17 -1.06 1.01
CA TYR A 220 -15.76 -0.83 -0.37
C TYR A 220 -15.19 0.58 -0.53
N GLU A 221 -14.01 0.71 -1.12
CA GLU A 221 -13.41 1.99 -1.49
C GLU A 221 -12.78 1.87 -2.86
N THR A 222 -13.21 2.70 -3.82
CA THR A 222 -12.54 2.77 -5.13
C THR A 222 -12.75 4.11 -5.81
N PHE A 223 -12.00 4.35 -6.88
CA PHE A 223 -11.98 5.61 -7.60
C PHE A 223 -13.34 5.95 -8.23
N THR A 224 -13.70 7.23 -8.19
CA THR A 224 -14.82 7.79 -8.94
C THR A 224 -14.36 8.34 -10.29
N ILE A 225 -15.31 8.67 -11.15
CA ILE A 225 -15.02 9.29 -12.45
C ILE A 225 -14.25 10.61 -12.30
N ASP A 226 -14.45 11.34 -11.20
CA ASP A 226 -13.74 12.60 -10.92
C ASP A 226 -12.24 12.38 -10.76
N ASN A 227 -11.82 11.22 -10.21
CA ASN A 227 -10.40 10.88 -10.14
C ASN A 227 -9.78 10.72 -11.53
N TYR A 228 -10.49 10.06 -12.45
CA TYR A 228 -10.04 9.94 -13.83
C TYR A 228 -9.97 11.30 -14.54
N LEU A 229 -11.00 12.12 -14.39
CA LEU A 229 -11.07 13.45 -15.04
C LEU A 229 -9.94 14.36 -14.54
N ARG A 230 -9.56 14.28 -13.27
CA ARG A 230 -8.55 15.16 -12.67
C ARG A 230 -7.13 14.63 -12.78
N HIS A 231 -6.94 13.33 -12.60
CA HIS A 231 -5.61 12.71 -12.46
C HIS A 231 -5.27 11.73 -13.58
N HIS A 232 -6.19 11.47 -14.52
CA HIS A 232 -6.08 10.42 -15.55
C HIS A 232 -5.69 9.06 -14.97
N HIS A 233 -6.16 8.79 -13.76
CA HIS A 233 -5.94 7.55 -13.01
C HIS A 233 -7.27 7.00 -12.45
N PRO A 234 -7.51 5.69 -12.55
CA PRO A 234 -6.78 4.66 -13.30
C PRO A 234 -6.76 4.95 -14.82
N ARG A 235 -5.87 4.30 -15.58
CA ARG A 235 -5.67 4.57 -17.03
C ARG A 235 -6.95 4.46 -17.88
N ARG A 236 -7.94 3.73 -17.38
CA ARG A 236 -9.22 3.48 -18.08
C ARG A 236 -10.36 3.91 -17.16
N TRP A 237 -11.23 4.77 -17.69
CA TRP A 237 -12.37 5.31 -16.96
C TRP A 237 -13.40 4.24 -16.54
N GLU A 238 -13.46 3.11 -17.26
CA GLU A 238 -14.34 1.97 -16.93
C GLU A 238 -14.05 1.36 -15.55
N PHE A 239 -12.84 1.59 -15.02
CA PHE A 239 -12.45 1.19 -13.65
C PHE A 239 -12.81 2.24 -12.60
N CYS A 240 -13.54 3.29 -12.99
CA CYS A 240 -14.08 4.28 -12.07
C CYS A 240 -15.58 4.09 -11.88
N LEU A 241 -16.08 4.41 -10.71
CA LEU A 241 -17.50 4.51 -10.42
C LEU A 241 -18.09 5.79 -11.01
N ALA A 242 -19.29 5.70 -11.59
CA ALA A 242 -20.11 6.89 -11.82
C ALA A 242 -20.67 7.39 -10.46
N HIS A 243 -21.12 8.66 -10.44
CA HIS A 243 -21.69 9.22 -9.21
C HIS A 243 -22.85 8.38 -8.67
N ASN A 244 -22.81 8.11 -7.38
CA ASN A 244 -23.76 7.27 -6.64
C ASN A 244 -23.87 5.82 -7.19
N GLU A 245 -22.96 5.37 -8.02
CA GLU A 245 -23.03 4.00 -8.58
C GLU A 245 -22.84 2.95 -7.50
N LEU A 246 -21.95 3.18 -6.54
CA LEU A 246 -21.70 2.23 -5.45
C LEU A 246 -22.96 1.98 -4.62
N LEU A 247 -23.75 3.03 -4.34
CA LEU A 247 -25.05 2.90 -3.67
C LEU A 247 -26.05 2.03 -4.47
N ARG A 248 -26.07 2.18 -5.80
CA ARG A 248 -26.94 1.36 -6.66
C ARG A 248 -26.51 -0.10 -6.69
N LEU A 249 -25.20 -0.35 -6.77
CA LEU A 249 -24.64 -1.71 -6.79
C LEU A 249 -24.85 -2.46 -5.46
N THR A 250 -25.02 -1.74 -4.37
CA THR A 250 -25.22 -2.29 -3.02
C THR A 250 -26.60 -2.00 -2.44
N SER A 251 -27.58 -1.70 -3.28
CA SER A 251 -28.93 -1.26 -2.89
C SER A 251 -29.71 -2.24 -2.00
N THR A 252 -29.32 -3.51 -1.96
CA THR A 252 -29.90 -4.53 -1.08
C THR A 252 -29.31 -4.54 0.34
N LEU A 253 -28.23 -3.81 0.56
CA LEU A 253 -27.57 -3.71 1.85
C LEU A 253 -28.04 -2.46 2.62
N HIS A 254 -28.02 -2.54 3.93
CA HIS A 254 -28.23 -1.39 4.79
C HIS A 254 -26.95 -0.53 4.88
N VAL A 255 -26.99 0.69 4.35
CA VAL A 255 -25.85 1.61 4.36
C VAL A 255 -25.60 2.13 5.76
N LEU A 256 -24.41 1.87 6.30
CA LEU A 256 -23.95 2.34 7.61
C LEU A 256 -23.14 3.63 7.51
N ALA A 257 -22.37 3.79 6.43
CA ALA A 257 -21.62 4.98 6.11
C ALA A 257 -21.39 5.05 4.60
N TYR A 258 -21.47 6.24 4.04
CA TYR A 258 -21.15 6.53 2.64
C TYR A 258 -20.52 7.90 2.52
N ASP A 259 -19.47 7.99 1.73
CA ASP A 259 -18.83 9.24 1.35
C ASP A 259 -18.28 9.12 -0.07
N GLU A 260 -18.56 10.11 -0.91
CA GLU A 260 -18.07 10.20 -2.28
C GLU A 260 -17.48 11.59 -2.45
N SER A 261 -16.17 11.72 -2.23
CA SER A 261 -15.48 13.00 -2.21
C SER A 261 -13.99 12.87 -2.48
N GLU A 262 -13.28 13.98 -2.37
CA GLU A 262 -11.83 14.02 -2.38
C GLU A 262 -11.30 13.59 -1.00
N HIS A 263 -10.37 12.63 -1.00
CA HIS A 263 -9.75 12.10 0.20
C HIS A 263 -8.23 12.20 0.12
N ASP A 264 -7.57 12.35 1.26
CA ASP A 264 -6.12 12.22 1.33
C ASP A 264 -5.70 10.81 0.89
N GLY A 265 -4.75 10.76 -0.05
CA GLY A 265 -4.43 9.54 -0.78
C GLY A 265 -3.75 8.50 0.09
N GLY A 266 -4.44 7.41 0.40
CA GLY A 266 -3.83 6.18 0.91
C GLY A 266 -3.05 5.39 -0.15
N TYR A 267 -2.76 5.98 -1.33
CA TYR A 267 -2.13 5.34 -2.49
C TYR A 267 -0.91 6.09 -3.03
N GLY A 268 -0.42 7.11 -2.31
CA GLY A 268 0.70 7.94 -2.71
C GLY A 268 0.55 9.39 -2.25
N PRO A 269 1.50 10.27 -2.53
CA PRO A 269 1.39 11.68 -2.20
C PRO A 269 0.30 12.33 -3.07
N GLY A 270 -0.70 12.90 -2.43
CA GLY A 270 -1.79 13.64 -3.07
C GLY A 270 -3.17 13.16 -2.67
N SER A 271 -4.19 13.93 -3.03
CA SER A 271 -5.58 13.56 -2.82
C SER A 271 -6.12 12.71 -3.97
N VAL A 272 -7.11 11.88 -3.69
CA VAL A 272 -7.81 11.04 -4.65
C VAL A 272 -9.32 11.18 -4.49
N PHE A 273 -10.05 11.09 -5.59
CA PHE A 273 -11.52 11.07 -5.56
C PHE A 273 -12.01 9.63 -5.49
N THR A 274 -12.57 9.24 -4.36
CA THR A 274 -13.09 7.88 -4.13
C THR A 274 -14.51 7.90 -3.58
N ALA A 275 -15.25 6.81 -3.84
CA ALA A 275 -16.44 6.49 -3.10
C ALA A 275 -16.10 5.44 -2.03
N ARG A 276 -16.52 5.69 -0.80
CA ARG A 276 -16.32 4.87 0.40
C ARG A 276 -17.66 4.41 0.92
N LEU A 277 -17.82 3.11 1.10
CA LEU A 277 -19.05 2.52 1.61
C LEU A 277 -18.77 1.51 2.71
N ALA A 278 -19.51 1.63 3.82
CA ALA A 278 -19.73 0.56 4.78
C ALA A 278 -21.20 0.19 4.73
N ALA A 279 -21.52 -1.04 4.38
CA ALA A 279 -22.91 -1.50 4.30
C ALA A 279 -23.07 -2.89 4.89
N GLN A 280 -24.21 -3.16 5.49
CA GLN A 280 -24.52 -4.38 6.24
C GLN A 280 -25.57 -5.24 5.55
N GLN A 281 -25.33 -6.54 5.49
CA GLN A 281 -26.32 -7.52 5.07
C GLN A 281 -27.44 -7.62 6.12
N SER A 282 -28.67 -7.57 5.68
CA SER A 282 -29.82 -7.72 6.57
C SER A 282 -29.79 -9.04 7.33
N GLY A 283 -30.02 -8.99 8.63
CA GLY A 283 -30.22 -10.18 9.46
C GLY A 283 -31.67 -10.66 9.45
N PRO A 284 -31.94 -11.88 9.91
CA PRO A 284 -33.28 -12.44 9.93
C PRO A 284 -34.33 -11.65 10.74
N SER A 285 -33.86 -10.75 11.64
CA SER A 285 -34.75 -9.93 12.48
C SER A 285 -35.15 -8.57 11.87
N SER A 286 -34.56 -8.16 10.76
CA SER A 286 -34.86 -6.85 10.15
C SER A 286 -36.14 -6.84 9.30
N LEU A 287 -36.75 -7.99 9.08
CA LEU A 287 -38.01 -8.14 8.32
C LEU A 287 -39.28 -7.91 9.15
N LEU A 288 -39.16 -7.59 10.44
CA LEU A 288 -40.32 -7.42 11.34
C LEU A 288 -40.78 -5.97 11.53
N HIS A 289 -40.23 -5.01 10.77
CA HIS A 289 -40.60 -3.58 10.87
C HIS A 289 -40.86 -2.98 9.48
N THR A 290 -41.73 -3.61 8.67
CA THR A 290 -42.37 -2.94 7.52
C THR A 290 -43.87 -3.00 7.69
#